data_6209f3d9141cbe350f8de08159c234c5
#
_entry.id   6209f3d9141cbe350f8de08159c234c5
#
_cell.length_a   1.000
_cell.length_b   1.000
_cell.length_c   1.000
_cell.angle_alpha   90.00
_cell.angle_beta   90.00
_cell.angle_gamma   90.00
#
_symmetry.space_group_name_H-M   'P 1'
#
loop_
_entity.id
_entity.type
_entity.pdbx_description
1 polymer ?
#
loop_
_entity_poly.entity_id
_entity_poly.type
_entity_poly.pdbx_seq_one_letter_code
_entity_poly.pdbx_strand_id
1 'polypeptide(L)'
;NYVDRDWSHQSFGKDVDWRMLQAVLLLLFALCALAGFAIACSTRASLIPTLILCLVVFLSGLVSDYFLGTRAEEGVFWAKCLYAITPNWQLFWMSDALANDKSIPLAYVLRCGQYAVGTLVISLGMAVLLFEDRELS
;
A
#
# COMPACT_ATOMS: atom_id res chain seq x y z
N ASN A 1 -42.89 -5.32 18.65
CA ASN A 1 -41.95 -5.54 17.54
C ASN A 1 -41.35 -4.22 16.97
N TYR A 2 -41.53 -3.11 17.69
CA TYR A 2 -40.93 -1.82 17.32
C TYR A 2 -39.52 -1.61 17.97
N VAL A 3 -39.25 -2.37 19.04
CA VAL A 3 -38.03 -2.25 19.86
C VAL A 3 -36.81 -2.89 19.19
N ASP A 4 -37.00 -3.91 18.35
CA ASP A 4 -35.87 -4.63 17.72
C ASP A 4 -35.21 -3.88 16.55
N ARG A 5 -35.83 -2.82 16.04
CA ARG A 5 -35.28 -2.05 14.91
C ARG A 5 -34.21 -1.04 15.30
N ASP A 6 -34.28 -0.50 16.51
CA ASP A 6 -33.35 0.56 16.94
C ASP A 6 -31.95 0.00 17.32
N TRP A 7 -31.88 -1.23 17.82
CA TRP A 7 -30.61 -1.84 18.21
C TRP A 7 -29.75 -2.27 17.01
N SER A 8 -30.38 -2.66 15.92
CA SER A 8 -29.68 -3.04 14.70
C SER A 8 -29.00 -1.83 14.01
N HIS A 9 -29.61 -0.65 14.09
CA HIS A 9 -29.04 0.56 13.50
C HIS A 9 -27.86 1.15 14.29
N GLN A 10 -27.86 0.99 15.63
CA GLN A 10 -26.76 1.50 16.45
C GLN A 10 -25.52 0.63 16.37
N SER A 11 -25.66 -0.69 16.29
CA SER A 11 -24.54 -1.59 16.09
C SER A 11 -23.95 -1.45 14.67
N PHE A 12 -24.82 -1.31 13.67
CA PHE A 12 -24.43 -1.14 12.29
C PHE A 12 -23.62 0.16 12.05
N GLY A 13 -24.00 1.27 12.70
CA GLY A 13 -23.26 2.53 12.61
C GLY A 13 -21.84 2.45 13.19
N LYS A 14 -21.68 1.82 14.36
CA LYS A 14 -20.37 1.66 15.01
C LYS A 14 -19.44 0.74 14.24
N ASP A 15 -19.97 -0.34 13.68
CA ASP A 15 -19.17 -1.29 12.89
C ASP A 15 -18.74 -0.69 11.55
N VAL A 16 -19.58 0.12 10.92
CA VAL A 16 -19.26 0.85 9.70
C VAL A 16 -18.17 1.89 9.97
N ASP A 17 -18.27 2.65 11.06
CA ASP A 17 -17.27 3.66 11.43
C ASP A 17 -15.89 3.04 11.67
N TRP A 18 -15.83 1.89 12.36
CA TRP A 18 -14.57 1.19 12.61
C TRP A 18 -13.92 0.65 11.33
N ARG A 19 -14.71 0.07 10.44
CA ARG A 19 -14.24 -0.44 9.15
C ARG A 19 -13.74 0.68 8.24
N MET A 20 -14.45 1.79 8.21
CA MET A 20 -14.03 2.98 7.47
C MET A 20 -12.69 3.52 8.00
N LEU A 21 -12.52 3.56 9.32
CA LEU A 21 -11.27 3.99 9.94
C LEU A 21 -10.10 3.09 9.54
N GLN A 22 -10.29 1.78 9.53
CA GLN A 22 -9.28 0.82 9.09
C GLN A 22 -8.91 1.00 7.61
N ALA A 23 -9.90 1.21 6.73
CA ALA A 23 -9.66 1.45 5.31
C ALA A 23 -8.90 2.77 5.07
N VAL A 24 -9.27 3.84 5.78
CA VAL A 24 -8.55 5.13 5.71
C VAL A 24 -7.12 4.99 6.22
N LEU A 25 -6.90 4.22 7.28
CA LEU A 25 -5.56 3.95 7.81
C LEU A 25 -4.68 3.19 6.79
N LEU A 26 -5.25 2.19 6.11
CA LEU A 26 -4.56 1.45 5.07
C LEU A 26 -4.20 2.36 3.88
N LEU A 27 -5.12 3.23 3.46
CA LEU A 27 -4.85 4.22 2.42
C LEU A 27 -3.74 5.19 2.83
N LEU A 28 -3.73 5.63 4.09
CA LEU A 28 -2.68 6.46 4.64
C LEU A 28 -1.32 5.75 4.58
N PHE A 29 -1.25 4.48 4.93
CA PHE A 29 -0.03 3.68 4.82
C PHE A 29 0.49 3.59 3.37
N ALA A 30 -0.42 3.38 2.40
CA ALA A 30 -0.06 3.39 0.99
C ALA A 30 0.52 4.74 0.55
N LEU A 31 -0.12 5.84 0.95
CA LEU A 31 0.36 7.19 0.64
C LEU A 31 1.73 7.49 1.27
N CYS A 32 1.96 7.06 2.52
CA CYS A 32 3.26 7.22 3.18
C CYS A 32 4.37 6.44 2.45
N ALA A 33 4.09 5.20 2.03
CA ALA A 33 5.05 4.40 1.28
C ALA A 33 5.39 5.04 -0.07
N LEU A 34 4.37 5.53 -0.80
CA LEU A 34 4.55 6.23 -2.07
C LEU A 34 5.32 7.55 -1.91
N ALA A 35 5.03 8.32 -0.85
CA ALA A 35 5.73 9.55 -0.53
C ALA A 35 7.22 9.28 -0.23
N GLY A 36 7.54 8.24 0.54
CA GLY A 36 8.91 7.81 0.80
C GLY A 36 9.67 7.50 -0.50
N PHE A 37 9.03 6.78 -1.41
CA PHE A 37 9.59 6.49 -2.73
C PHE A 37 9.80 7.77 -3.56
N ALA A 38 8.83 8.69 -3.57
CA ALA A 38 8.94 9.97 -4.27
C ALA A 38 10.11 10.82 -3.75
N ILE A 39 10.33 10.84 -2.43
CA ILE A 39 11.47 11.52 -1.81
C ILE A 39 12.78 10.89 -2.31
N ALA A 40 12.90 9.57 -2.29
CA ALA A 40 14.09 8.88 -2.79
C ALA A 40 14.37 9.20 -4.25
N CYS A 41 13.36 9.24 -5.12
CA CYS A 41 13.52 9.59 -6.53
C CYS A 41 13.91 11.05 -6.73
N SER A 42 13.36 11.97 -5.94
CA SER A 42 13.62 13.41 -6.07
C SER A 42 15.05 13.81 -5.72
N THR A 43 15.81 12.96 -5.01
CA THR A 43 17.23 13.22 -4.73
C THR A 43 18.11 13.21 -5.98
N ARG A 44 17.71 12.44 -6.99
CA ARG A 44 18.47 12.26 -8.26
C ARG A 44 17.78 12.82 -9.48
N ALA A 45 16.47 12.86 -9.49
CA ALA A 45 15.67 13.26 -10.64
C ALA A 45 15.02 14.63 -10.41
N SER A 46 14.80 15.39 -11.49
CA SER A 46 13.98 16.60 -11.46
C SER A 46 12.49 16.24 -11.29
N LEU A 47 11.65 17.25 -11.09
CA LEU A 47 10.24 17.06 -10.77
C LEU A 47 9.50 16.16 -11.78
N ILE A 48 9.68 16.41 -13.09
CA ILE A 48 8.94 15.69 -14.14
C ILE A 48 9.30 14.21 -14.20
N PRO A 49 10.59 13.78 -14.27
CA PRO A 49 10.96 12.36 -14.20
C PRO A 49 10.52 11.69 -12.91
N THR A 50 10.57 12.38 -11.76
CA THR A 50 10.11 11.84 -10.47
C THR A 50 8.62 11.51 -10.52
N LEU A 51 7.79 12.43 -11.05
CA LEU A 51 6.35 12.19 -11.18
C LEU A 51 6.04 11.01 -12.12
N ILE A 52 6.72 10.92 -13.25
CA ILE A 52 6.55 9.82 -14.20
C ILE A 52 6.94 8.50 -13.55
N LEU A 53 8.08 8.46 -12.83
CA LEU A 53 8.55 7.25 -12.16
C LEU A 53 7.60 6.81 -11.05
N CYS A 54 7.11 7.74 -10.23
CA CYS A 54 6.10 7.46 -9.20
C CYS A 54 4.81 6.90 -9.80
N LEU A 55 4.36 7.46 -10.93
CA LEU A 55 3.17 6.99 -11.62
C LEU A 55 3.38 5.57 -12.17
N VAL A 56 4.53 5.30 -12.78
CA VAL A 56 4.88 3.96 -13.30
C VAL A 56 4.94 2.94 -12.16
N VAL A 57 5.59 3.26 -11.05
CA VAL A 57 5.67 2.37 -9.87
C VAL A 57 4.28 2.14 -9.26
N PHE A 58 3.47 3.18 -9.17
CA PHE A 58 2.10 3.05 -8.67
C PHE A 58 1.25 2.14 -9.56
N LEU A 59 1.25 2.38 -10.86
CA LEU A 59 0.50 1.56 -11.83
C LEU A 59 1.03 0.12 -11.87
N SER A 60 2.35 -0.08 -11.87
CA SER A 60 2.93 -1.42 -11.85
C SER A 60 2.55 -2.19 -10.60
N GLY A 61 2.49 -1.53 -9.46
CA GLY A 61 2.06 -2.13 -8.20
C GLY A 61 0.58 -2.49 -8.14
N LEU A 62 -0.30 -1.70 -8.79
CA LEU A 62 -1.73 -2.04 -8.92
C LEU A 62 -1.95 -3.26 -9.81
N VAL A 63 -1.12 -3.42 -10.84
CA VAL A 63 -1.27 -4.49 -11.85
C VAL A 63 -0.41 -5.72 -11.49
N SER A 64 0.50 -5.59 -10.50
CA SER A 64 1.47 -6.63 -10.13
C SER A 64 0.82 -7.96 -9.75
N ASP A 65 -0.28 -7.92 -9.02
CA ASP A 65 -0.97 -9.13 -8.57
C ASP A 65 -1.60 -9.89 -9.75
N TYR A 66 -2.15 -9.17 -10.70
CA TYR A 66 -2.77 -9.77 -11.88
C TYR A 66 -1.75 -10.40 -12.83
N PHE A 67 -0.61 -9.73 -13.10
CA PHE A 67 0.39 -10.22 -14.06
C PHE A 67 1.49 -11.06 -13.42
N LEU A 68 1.97 -10.66 -12.25
CA LEU A 68 3.11 -11.31 -11.60
C LEU A 68 2.66 -12.37 -10.60
N GLY A 69 1.52 -12.18 -9.93
CA GLY A 69 0.98 -13.13 -8.96
C GLY A 69 0.70 -14.48 -9.61
N THR A 70 -0.05 -14.51 -10.70
CA THR A 70 -0.36 -15.75 -11.45
C THR A 70 0.90 -16.44 -11.96
N ARG A 71 1.87 -15.72 -12.50
CA ARG A 71 3.12 -16.28 -13.01
C ARG A 71 4.11 -16.68 -11.91
N ALA A 72 4.06 -16.01 -10.76
CA ALA A 72 4.85 -16.41 -9.61
C ALA A 72 4.34 -17.73 -9.01
N GLU A 73 3.04 -17.98 -9.03
CA GLU A 73 2.43 -19.25 -8.64
C GLU A 73 2.81 -20.39 -9.61
N GLU A 74 2.96 -20.11 -10.90
CA GLU A 74 3.45 -21.05 -11.92
C GLU A 74 4.94 -21.43 -11.73
N GLY A 75 5.65 -20.84 -10.75
CA GLY A 75 7.02 -21.19 -10.39
C GLY A 75 8.09 -20.46 -11.19
N VAL A 76 7.74 -19.47 -11.97
CA VAL A 76 8.69 -18.70 -12.78
C VAL A 76 9.55 -17.81 -11.88
N PHE A 77 10.87 -18.10 -11.81
CA PHE A 77 11.80 -17.45 -10.87
C PHE A 77 11.87 -15.92 -11.03
N TRP A 78 11.95 -15.43 -12.26
CA TRP A 78 12.00 -13.97 -12.51
C TRP A 78 10.73 -13.25 -12.09
N ALA A 79 9.55 -13.91 -12.23
CA ALA A 79 8.27 -13.35 -11.79
C ALA A 79 8.22 -13.24 -10.26
N LYS A 80 8.76 -14.21 -9.52
CA LYS A 80 8.88 -14.17 -8.06
C LYS A 80 9.78 -13.04 -7.59
N CYS A 81 10.92 -12.84 -8.25
CA CYS A 81 11.84 -11.74 -7.92
C CYS A 81 11.20 -10.37 -8.19
N LEU A 82 10.56 -10.20 -9.34
CA LEU A 82 9.84 -8.97 -9.68
C LEU A 82 8.67 -8.71 -8.73
N TYR A 83 7.89 -9.72 -8.41
CA TYR A 83 6.79 -9.62 -7.45
C TYR A 83 7.27 -9.22 -6.05
N ALA A 84 8.43 -9.72 -5.61
CA ALA A 84 9.02 -9.38 -4.32
C ALA A 84 9.54 -7.93 -4.26
N ILE A 85 10.01 -7.38 -5.40
CA ILE A 85 10.56 -6.02 -5.49
C ILE A 85 9.46 -4.99 -5.73
N THR A 86 8.43 -5.35 -6.50
CA THR A 86 7.34 -4.43 -6.83
C THR A 86 6.43 -4.24 -5.61
N PRO A 87 6.23 -2.98 -5.16
CA PRO A 87 5.33 -2.72 -4.04
C PRO A 87 3.91 -3.16 -4.40
N ASN A 88 3.36 -4.07 -3.61
CA ASN A 88 2.01 -4.56 -3.82
C ASN A 88 0.99 -3.60 -3.18
N TRP A 89 0.46 -2.68 -3.98
CA TRP A 89 -0.53 -1.71 -3.52
C TRP A 89 -1.90 -2.34 -3.26
N GLN A 90 -2.17 -3.52 -3.80
CA GLN A 90 -3.44 -4.22 -3.57
C GLN A 90 -3.62 -4.62 -2.11
N LEU A 91 -2.53 -4.81 -1.34
CA LEU A 91 -2.60 -5.03 0.10
C LEU A 91 -3.34 -3.91 0.84
N PHE A 92 -3.31 -2.69 0.30
CA PHE A 92 -3.97 -1.52 0.88
C PHE A 92 -5.36 -1.26 0.31
N TRP A 93 -5.75 -1.98 -0.76
CA TRP A 93 -7.01 -1.76 -1.45
C TRP A 93 -8.11 -2.66 -0.88
N MET A 94 -8.87 -2.11 0.05
CA MET A 94 -9.91 -2.85 0.80
C MET A 94 -11.34 -2.54 0.34
N SER A 95 -11.52 -1.93 -0.84
CA SER A 95 -12.85 -1.61 -1.37
C SER A 95 -13.76 -2.83 -1.48
N ASP A 96 -13.21 -3.99 -1.87
CA ASP A 96 -13.97 -5.24 -2.00
C ASP A 96 -14.41 -5.80 -0.64
N ALA A 97 -13.56 -5.67 0.39
CA ALA A 97 -13.92 -6.09 1.74
C ALA A 97 -15.01 -5.20 2.34
N LEU A 98 -14.94 -3.87 2.08
CA LEU A 98 -15.99 -2.93 2.48
C LEU A 98 -17.31 -3.20 1.75
N ALA A 99 -17.25 -3.44 0.43
CA ALA A 99 -18.43 -3.69 -0.39
C ALA A 99 -19.16 -4.99 -0.03
N ASN A 100 -18.42 -6.01 0.45
CA ASN A 100 -18.96 -7.32 0.82
C ASN A 100 -19.22 -7.47 2.34
N ASP A 101 -19.24 -6.39 3.10
CA ASP A 101 -19.49 -6.38 4.56
C ASP A 101 -18.55 -7.32 5.37
N LYS A 102 -17.38 -7.67 4.85
CA LYS A 102 -16.41 -8.52 5.53
C LYS A 102 -15.65 -7.69 6.57
N SER A 103 -15.53 -8.23 7.79
CA SER A 103 -14.71 -7.64 8.83
C SER A 103 -13.23 -7.74 8.46
N ILE A 104 -12.51 -6.62 8.51
CA ILE A 104 -11.07 -6.57 8.31
C ILE A 104 -10.41 -6.97 9.63
N PRO A 105 -9.64 -8.09 9.71
CA PRO A 105 -8.96 -8.46 10.93
C PRO A 105 -7.86 -7.46 11.27
N LEU A 106 -7.77 -7.04 12.53
CA LEU A 106 -6.76 -6.10 13.02
C LEU A 106 -5.32 -6.58 12.72
N ALA A 107 -5.10 -7.89 12.77
CA ALA A 107 -3.83 -8.51 12.41
C ALA A 107 -3.41 -8.21 10.96
N TYR A 108 -4.36 -8.09 10.04
CA TYR A 108 -4.09 -7.70 8.66
C TYR A 108 -3.63 -6.24 8.56
N VAL A 109 -4.32 -5.33 9.24
CA VAL A 109 -3.96 -3.90 9.29
C VAL A 109 -2.55 -3.72 9.86
N LEU A 110 -2.20 -4.46 10.91
CA LEU A 110 -0.85 -4.43 11.48
C LEU A 110 0.23 -4.94 10.50
N ARG A 111 -0.05 -6.01 9.77
CA ARG A 111 0.88 -6.52 8.72
C ARG A 111 1.08 -5.51 7.60
N CYS A 112 0.01 -4.89 7.13
CA CYS A 112 0.09 -3.81 6.13
C CYS A 112 0.88 -2.62 6.67
N GLY A 113 0.70 -2.25 7.94
CA GLY A 113 1.47 -1.21 8.61
C GLY A 113 2.96 -1.54 8.67
N GLN A 114 3.32 -2.76 9.05
CA GLN A 114 4.73 -3.22 9.05
C GLN A 114 5.35 -3.15 7.65
N TYR A 115 4.61 -3.57 6.63
CA TYR A 115 5.05 -3.50 5.24
C TYR A 115 5.27 -2.04 4.80
N ALA A 116 4.34 -1.14 5.11
CA ALA A 116 4.45 0.28 4.78
C ALA A 116 5.64 0.95 5.47
N VAL A 117 5.83 0.68 6.76
CA VAL A 117 6.99 1.18 7.53
C VAL A 117 8.29 0.64 6.95
N GLY A 118 8.36 -0.65 6.64
CA GLY A 118 9.52 -1.26 6.00
C GLY A 118 9.87 -0.61 4.66
N THR A 119 8.86 -0.42 3.80
CA THR A 119 9.04 0.25 2.50
C THR A 119 9.51 1.69 2.68
N LEU A 120 8.95 2.41 3.64
CA LEU A 120 9.32 3.80 3.94
C LEU A 120 10.77 3.89 4.45
N VAL A 121 11.17 3.02 5.37
CA VAL A 121 12.55 2.98 5.90
C VAL A 121 13.56 2.66 4.79
N ILE A 122 13.26 1.67 3.92
CA ILE A 122 14.12 1.32 2.79
C ILE A 122 14.22 2.50 1.82
N SER A 123 13.10 3.14 1.49
CA SER A 123 13.06 4.30 0.58
C SER A 123 13.85 5.49 1.13
N LEU A 124 13.70 5.81 2.41
CA LEU A 124 14.45 6.88 3.04
C LEU A 124 15.94 6.54 3.17
N GLY A 125 16.28 5.29 3.51
CA GLY A 125 17.68 4.83 3.51
C GLY A 125 18.32 4.96 2.13
N MET A 126 17.60 4.59 1.08
CA MET A 126 18.05 4.77 -0.29
C MET A 126 18.21 6.26 -0.65
N ALA A 127 17.30 7.13 -0.18
CA ALA A 127 17.41 8.57 -0.36
C ALA A 127 18.70 9.14 0.25
N VAL A 128 19.04 8.73 1.47
CA VAL A 128 20.27 9.16 2.16
C VAL A 128 21.52 8.70 1.39
N LEU A 129 21.59 7.43 1.00
CA LEU A 129 22.72 6.91 0.23
C LEU A 129 22.90 7.63 -1.11
N LEU A 130 21.80 7.88 -1.80
CA LEU A 130 21.81 8.61 -3.09
C LEU A 130 22.21 10.09 -2.92
N PHE A 131 21.93 10.66 -1.76
CA PHE A 131 22.32 12.04 -1.44
C PHE A 131 23.81 12.14 -1.15
N GLU A 132 24.37 11.22 -0.34
CA GLU A 132 25.82 11.17 -0.03
C GLU A 132 26.67 11.04 -1.30
N ASP A 133 26.28 10.16 -2.24
CA ASP A 133 26.98 10.02 -3.52
C ASP A 133 27.01 11.31 -4.36
N ARG A 134 26.05 12.21 -4.16
CA ARG A 134 25.99 13.49 -4.88
C ARG A 134 26.94 14.53 -4.34
N GLU A 135 27.19 14.52 -3.03
CA GLU A 135 28.12 15.49 -2.39
C GLU A 135 29.59 15.11 -2.65
N LEU A 136 29.87 13.84 -2.96
CA LEU A 136 31.22 13.33 -3.20
C LEU A 136 31.66 13.41 -4.67
N SER A 137 30.79 13.85 -5.58
CA SER A 137 31.06 13.99 -7.03
C SER A 137 31.23 15.44 -7.42
#